data_722580ef403e6a7884962ea19de05309
#
_entry.id   722580ef403e6a7884962ea19de05309
#
_cell.length_a   1.000
_cell.length_b   1.000
_cell.length_c   1.000
_cell.angle_alpha   90.00
_cell.angle_beta   90.00
_cell.angle_gamma   90.00
#
_symmetry.space_group_name_H-M   'P 1'
#
loop_
_entity.id
_entity.type
_entity.pdbx_description
1 polymer ?
#
loop_
_entity_poly.entity_id
_entity_poly.type
_entity_poly.pdbx_seq_one_letter_code
_entity_poly.pdbx_strand_id
1 'polypeptide(L)'
;HRVDRRQRQMCIRDRLIGPQATKKELKEYKSKIISNPRNFVAQPLIKLSTTPTLINTSIQPRHIDLRPFILSGNKTFITNGGLTRVALKKGSTIVNSSQGGGSKDTWVVS
;
A
#
# COMPACT_ATOMS: atom_id res chain seq x y z
N HIS A 1 6.45 -0.70 -25.92
CA HIS A 1 6.46 0.11 -24.68
C HIS A 1 7.44 -0.51 -23.68
N ARG A 2 8.67 -0.04 -23.65
CA ARG A 2 9.58 -0.29 -22.55
C ARG A 2 9.08 0.51 -21.35
N VAL A 3 8.29 -0.13 -20.48
CA VAL A 3 8.06 0.41 -19.13
C VAL A 3 9.41 0.28 -18.41
N ASP A 4 10.03 1.42 -18.17
CA ASP A 4 11.36 1.49 -17.59
C ASP A 4 11.35 0.76 -16.24
N ARG A 5 12.17 -0.29 -16.12
CA ARG A 5 12.33 -1.04 -14.87
C ARG A 5 12.75 -0.15 -13.70
N ARG A 6 13.33 1.01 -13.96
CA ARG A 6 13.69 2.02 -12.95
C ARG A 6 12.45 2.58 -12.23
N GLN A 7 11.34 2.83 -12.94
CA GLN A 7 10.09 3.29 -12.30
C GLN A 7 9.49 2.23 -11.38
N ARG A 8 9.60 0.94 -11.69
CA ARG A 8 9.16 -0.14 -10.79
C ARG A 8 10.02 -0.25 -9.53
N GLN A 9 11.31 0.02 -9.61
CA GLN A 9 12.18 0.05 -8.43
C GLN A 9 11.92 1.26 -7.53
N MET A 10 11.61 2.42 -8.08
CA MET A 10 11.28 3.63 -7.31
C MET A 10 10.00 3.46 -6.47
N CYS A 11 8.97 2.78 -6.97
CA CYS A 11 7.72 2.58 -6.22
C CYS A 11 7.84 1.65 -5.00
N ILE A 12 8.86 0.80 -4.90
CA ILE A 12 8.95 -0.24 -3.87
C ILE A 12 10.06 0.05 -2.85
N ARG A 13 11.13 0.73 -3.23
CA ARG A 13 12.33 0.89 -2.38
C ARG A 13 12.52 2.29 -1.79
N ASP A 14 11.88 3.31 -2.34
CA ASP A 14 12.10 4.71 -1.95
C ASP A 14 10.92 5.37 -1.24
N ARG A 15 10.13 4.56 -0.53
CA ARG A 15 9.04 5.10 0.30
C ARG A 15 9.51 5.28 1.73
N LEU A 16 9.49 6.52 2.21
CA LEU A 16 9.72 6.84 3.60
C LEU A 16 8.39 6.98 4.34
N ILE A 17 8.22 6.25 5.43
CA ILE A 17 7.06 6.40 6.33
C ILE A 17 7.52 7.24 7.50
N GLY A 18 7.20 8.54 7.48
CA GLY A 18 7.72 9.52 8.43
C GLY A 18 7.71 9.09 9.90
N PRO A 19 6.57 8.64 10.47
CA PRO A 19 6.51 8.22 11.87
C PRO A 19 7.37 6.99 12.23
N GLN A 20 7.78 6.20 11.24
CA GLN A 20 8.60 4.99 11.44
C GLN A 20 10.08 5.22 11.10
N ALA A 21 10.38 6.38 10.51
CA ALA A 21 11.72 6.70 10.03
C ALA A 21 12.63 7.15 11.16
N THR A 22 13.88 6.75 11.07
CA THR A 22 14.94 7.22 11.94
C THR A 22 15.33 8.67 11.62
N LYS A 23 15.93 9.37 12.57
CA LYS A 23 16.45 10.74 12.34
C LYS A 23 17.45 10.80 11.18
N LYS A 24 18.23 9.73 10.98
CA LYS A 24 19.20 9.62 9.89
C LYS A 24 18.49 9.55 8.54
N GLU A 25 17.50 8.67 8.40
CA GLU A 25 16.70 8.53 7.18
C GLU A 25 15.96 9.82 6.83
N LEU A 26 15.37 10.48 7.83
CA LEU A 26 14.71 11.78 7.62
C LEU A 26 15.68 12.83 7.06
N LYS A 27 16.90 12.90 7.59
CA LYS A 27 17.93 13.83 7.11
C LYS A 27 18.36 13.51 5.68
N GLU A 28 18.58 12.24 5.36
CA GLU A 28 18.95 11.79 4.01
C GLU A 28 17.84 12.10 2.99
N TYR A 29 16.58 11.78 3.33
CA TYR A 29 15.45 12.08 2.46
C TYR A 29 15.23 13.57 2.26
N LYS A 30 15.40 14.39 3.31
CA LYS A 30 15.35 15.84 3.20
C LYS A 30 16.36 16.35 2.18
N SER A 31 17.60 15.87 2.22
CA SER A 31 18.64 16.25 1.25
C SER A 31 18.28 15.80 -0.18
N LYS A 32 17.76 14.58 -0.35
CA LYS A 32 17.29 14.07 -1.65
C LYS A 32 16.15 14.90 -2.23
N ILE A 33 15.18 15.27 -1.39
CA ILE A 33 14.03 16.11 -1.80
C ILE A 33 14.50 17.49 -2.25
N ILE A 34 15.42 18.10 -1.51
CA ILE A 34 15.98 19.42 -1.86
C ILE A 34 16.73 19.35 -3.19
N SER A 35 17.50 18.29 -3.42
CA SER A 35 18.28 18.12 -4.65
C SER A 35 17.41 17.85 -5.89
N ASN A 36 16.31 17.10 -5.75
CA ASN A 36 15.45 16.70 -6.86
C ASN A 36 13.96 16.67 -6.48
N PRO A 37 13.34 17.84 -6.21
CA PRO A 37 11.97 17.91 -5.68
C PRO A 37 10.92 17.29 -6.60
N ARG A 38 11.14 17.31 -7.91
CA ARG A 38 10.19 16.75 -8.90
C ARG A 38 10.05 15.23 -8.83
N ASN A 39 11.01 14.54 -8.20
CA ASN A 39 11.00 13.07 -8.09
C ASN A 39 10.27 12.58 -6.83
N PHE A 40 9.75 13.47 -6.01
CA PHE A 40 9.14 13.14 -4.74
C PHE A 40 7.70 13.63 -4.67
N VAL A 41 6.85 12.80 -4.07
CA VAL A 41 5.47 13.13 -3.71
C VAL A 41 5.31 12.84 -2.23
N ALA A 42 4.74 13.80 -1.50
CA ALA A 42 4.39 13.63 -0.09
C ALA A 42 2.87 13.56 0.07
N GLN A 43 2.42 12.69 0.95
CA GLN A 43 1.02 12.58 1.31
C GLN A 43 0.86 12.34 2.81
N PRO A 44 -0.23 12.81 3.44
CA PRO A 44 -0.54 12.47 4.82
C PRO A 44 -0.63 10.96 5.01
N LEU A 45 -0.14 10.46 6.16
CA LEU A 45 -0.31 9.06 6.51
C LEU A 45 -1.76 8.81 6.89
N ILE A 46 -2.44 7.99 6.09
CA ILE A 46 -3.81 7.55 6.36
C ILE A 46 -3.75 6.22 7.12
N LYS A 47 -4.49 6.13 8.22
CA LYS A 47 -4.66 4.86 8.94
C LYS A 47 -5.58 3.95 8.14
N LEU A 48 -5.09 2.79 7.77
CA LEU A 48 -5.90 1.76 7.14
C LEU A 48 -6.86 1.13 8.15
N SER A 49 -8.03 0.73 7.68
CA SER A 49 -8.97 -0.09 8.45
C SER A 49 -8.36 -1.43 8.83
N THR A 50 -8.88 -2.04 9.88
CA THR A 50 -8.48 -3.38 10.31
C THR A 50 -9.65 -4.35 10.18
N THR A 51 -9.33 -5.61 9.94
CA THR A 51 -10.30 -6.71 9.93
C THR A 51 -9.79 -7.91 10.73
N PRO A 52 -10.68 -8.70 11.33
CA PRO A 52 -10.29 -9.97 11.92
C PRO A 52 -9.59 -10.86 10.90
N THR A 53 -8.41 -11.35 11.24
CA THR A 53 -7.59 -12.19 10.35
C THR A 53 -7.05 -13.34 11.15
N LEU A 54 -7.22 -14.57 10.62
CA LEU A 54 -6.65 -15.77 11.24
C LEU A 54 -5.13 -15.76 11.03
N ILE A 55 -4.40 -15.73 12.13
CA ILE A 55 -2.93 -15.82 12.15
C ILE A 55 -2.57 -17.03 13.01
N ASN A 56 -2.03 -18.04 12.37
CA ASN A 56 -1.82 -19.36 12.98
C ASN A 56 -3.15 -19.91 13.55
N THR A 57 -3.31 -19.92 14.86
CA THR A 57 -4.49 -20.44 15.57
C THR A 57 -5.35 -19.36 16.23
N SER A 58 -5.06 -18.07 16.03
CA SER A 58 -5.76 -16.97 16.68
C SER A 58 -6.26 -15.94 15.69
N ILE A 59 -7.39 -15.33 16.02
CA ILE A 59 -7.94 -14.21 15.25
C ILE A 59 -7.34 -12.92 15.78
N GLN A 60 -6.70 -12.16 14.91
CA GLN A 60 -6.02 -10.91 15.26
C GLN A 60 -6.38 -9.80 14.27
N PRO A 61 -6.49 -8.54 14.71
CA PRO A 61 -6.72 -7.43 13.79
C PRO A 61 -5.51 -7.21 12.87
N ARG A 62 -5.76 -7.05 11.57
CA ARG A 62 -4.76 -6.71 10.56
C ARG A 62 -5.28 -5.63 9.64
N HIS A 63 -4.39 -4.73 9.25
CA HIS A 63 -4.71 -3.70 8.28
C HIS A 63 -5.00 -4.27 6.91
N ILE A 64 -6.01 -3.70 6.26
CA ILE A 64 -6.45 -4.09 4.92
C ILE A 64 -6.54 -2.89 3.99
N ASP A 65 -6.47 -3.15 2.68
CA ASP A 65 -6.92 -2.25 1.63
C ASP A 65 -7.87 -2.99 0.68
N LEU A 66 -8.90 -2.30 0.21
CA LEU A 66 -9.80 -2.76 -0.84
C LEU A 66 -9.36 -2.14 -2.17
N ARG A 67 -9.28 -2.98 -3.20
CA ARG A 67 -8.96 -2.58 -4.58
C ARG A 67 -10.10 -3.00 -5.50
N PRO A 68 -11.08 -2.12 -5.72
CA PRO A 68 -12.14 -2.38 -6.69
C PRO A 68 -11.59 -2.27 -8.11
N PHE A 69 -12.20 -3.00 -9.04
CA PHE A 69 -11.92 -2.87 -10.46
C PHE A 69 -12.95 -1.94 -11.10
N ILE A 70 -12.46 -0.80 -11.59
CA ILE A 70 -13.30 0.23 -12.20
C ILE A 70 -12.96 0.28 -13.70
N LEU A 71 -13.97 0.08 -14.52
CA LEU A 71 -13.85 0.16 -15.98
C LEU A 71 -14.49 1.46 -16.44
N SER A 72 -13.73 2.28 -17.16
CA SER A 72 -14.17 3.56 -17.68
C SER A 72 -14.09 3.57 -19.21
N GLY A 73 -15.20 3.94 -19.83
CA GLY A 73 -15.36 4.14 -21.26
C GLY A 73 -16.41 5.23 -21.47
N ASN A 74 -17.36 5.02 -22.36
CA ASN A 74 -18.53 5.90 -22.50
C ASN A 74 -19.39 5.92 -21.21
N LYS A 75 -19.36 4.85 -20.46
CA LYS A 75 -19.90 4.75 -19.10
C LYS A 75 -18.85 4.16 -18.18
N THR A 76 -18.90 4.55 -16.91
CA THR A 76 -18.04 3.99 -15.87
C THR A 76 -18.85 3.00 -15.05
N PHE A 77 -18.30 1.82 -14.80
CA PHE A 77 -18.92 0.82 -13.93
C PHE A 77 -17.87 0.11 -13.06
N ILE A 78 -18.31 -0.39 -11.93
CA ILE A 78 -17.50 -1.16 -11.00
C ILE A 78 -17.88 -2.64 -11.20
N THR A 79 -16.89 -3.51 -11.31
CA THR A 79 -17.12 -4.96 -11.37
C THR A 79 -17.68 -5.50 -10.05
N ASN A 80 -18.39 -6.62 -10.11
CA ASN A 80 -18.99 -7.26 -8.93
C ASN A 80 -17.98 -7.91 -7.97
N GLY A 81 -16.72 -7.64 -8.14
CA GLY A 81 -15.65 -8.17 -7.30
C GLY A 81 -14.51 -7.18 -7.14
N GLY A 82 -13.61 -7.50 -6.24
CA GLY A 82 -12.42 -6.70 -5.94
C GLY A 82 -11.35 -7.55 -5.30
N LEU A 83 -10.18 -6.96 -5.10
CA LEU A 83 -9.09 -7.57 -4.37
C LEU A 83 -8.96 -6.89 -3.01
N THR A 84 -9.10 -7.65 -1.93
CA THR A 84 -8.74 -7.19 -0.58
C THR A 84 -7.36 -7.71 -0.23
N ARG A 85 -6.44 -6.81 0.08
CA ARG A 85 -5.11 -7.15 0.58
C ARG A 85 -5.05 -6.98 2.09
N VAL A 86 -4.23 -7.80 2.75
CA VAL A 86 -4.05 -7.79 4.20
C VAL A 86 -2.58 -7.75 4.56
N ALA A 87 -2.24 -6.93 5.54
CA ALA A 87 -0.89 -6.89 6.12
C ALA A 87 -0.78 -8.00 7.17
N LEU A 88 -0.03 -9.07 6.90
CA LEU A 88 0.11 -10.19 7.84
C LEU A 88 0.96 -9.83 9.06
N LYS A 89 1.90 -8.90 8.93
CA LYS A 89 2.71 -8.42 10.04
C LYS A 89 1.92 -7.47 10.93
N LYS A 90 1.91 -7.72 12.25
CA LYS A 90 1.22 -6.89 13.25
C LYS A 90 1.67 -5.43 13.17
N GLY A 91 0.72 -4.50 13.11
CA GLY A 91 0.97 -3.06 13.06
C GLY A 91 1.52 -2.53 11.74
N SER A 92 1.79 -3.40 10.75
CA SER A 92 2.23 -2.96 9.42
C SER A 92 1.06 -2.38 8.65
N THR A 93 1.28 -1.24 7.99
CA THR A 93 0.37 -0.64 7.01
C THR A 93 0.73 -1.05 5.56
N ILE A 94 1.75 -1.88 5.40
CA ILE A 94 2.21 -2.37 4.09
C ILE A 94 1.48 -3.66 3.78
N VAL A 95 0.58 -3.62 2.81
CA VAL A 95 -0.29 -4.73 2.39
C VAL A 95 0.19 -5.43 1.11
N ASN A 96 1.37 -5.05 0.57
CA ASN A 96 1.91 -5.65 -0.64
C ASN A 96 2.33 -7.12 -0.42
N SER A 97 1.91 -8.01 -1.31
CA SER A 97 2.28 -9.42 -1.29
C SER A 97 3.80 -9.64 -1.36
N SER A 98 4.53 -8.78 -2.08
CA SER A 98 6.00 -8.83 -2.17
C SER A 98 6.73 -8.51 -0.86
N GLN A 99 6.01 -8.02 0.16
CA GLN A 99 6.55 -7.66 1.47
C GLN A 99 5.86 -8.41 2.61
N GLY A 100 5.38 -9.62 2.34
CA GLY A 100 4.72 -10.48 3.34
C GLY A 100 3.26 -10.13 3.61
N GLY A 101 2.59 -9.45 2.67
CA GLY A 101 1.14 -9.29 2.68
C GLY A 101 0.43 -10.52 2.10
N GLY A 102 -0.84 -10.64 2.41
CA GLY A 102 -1.75 -11.66 1.87
C GLY A 102 -2.96 -11.05 1.19
N SER A 103 -3.86 -11.90 0.75
CA SER A 103 -5.17 -11.54 0.23
C SER A 103 -6.28 -12.16 1.06
N LYS A 104 -7.46 -11.53 1.02
CA LYS A 104 -8.71 -12.03 1.61
C LYS A 104 -9.79 -12.01 0.54
N ASP A 105 -10.76 -12.91 0.68
CA ASP A 105 -11.95 -12.86 -0.16
C ASP A 105 -12.72 -11.56 0.05
N THR A 106 -13.25 -11.02 -1.04
CA THR A 106 -14.07 -9.82 -1.03
C THR A 106 -15.51 -10.23 -1.37
N TRP A 107 -16.39 -10.09 -0.41
CA TRP A 107 -17.82 -10.38 -0.59
C TRP A 107 -18.57 -9.07 -0.72
N VAL A 108 -19.30 -8.94 -1.82
CA VAL A 108 -20.24 -7.85 -2.03
C VAL A 108 -21.61 -8.35 -1.60
N VAL A 109 -22.13 -7.78 -0.53
CA VAL A 109 -23.44 -8.11 0.01
C VAL A 109 -24.45 -7.03 -0.34
N SER A 110 -25.63 -7.43 -0.74
CA SER A 110 -26.77 -6.53 -1.02
C SER A 110 -27.63 -6.39 0.23
#